data_9c8a6b7635a7f62e35f1c9e807d56132
#
_entry.id   9c8a6b7635a7f62e35f1c9e807d56132
#
_cell.length_a   1.000
_cell.length_b   1.000
_cell.length_c   1.000
_cell.angle_alpha   90.00
_cell.angle_beta   90.00
_cell.angle_gamma   90.00
#
_symmetry.space_group_name_H-M   'P 1'
#
loop_
_entity.id
_entity.type
_entity.pdbx_description
1 polymer ?
#
loop_
_entity_poly.entity_id
_entity_poly.type
_entity_poly.pdbx_seq_one_letter_code
_entity_poly.pdbx_strand_id
1 'polypeptide(L)'
;MGKKIVNSIIFLAGLAAILVLASHFLKPKDDIYDISAVKAKKEEFREETNDTIDVIFIGDSGVYSAYNPMQLYGEYGFTSYVLATSAQRLCDTYSILKSMYKTQTPEYIFIETNCFFRFGGSVVDTKDRFMNFVLNRIPAMKYHTRLKSFFLNGKTKDHEYMKGFILRKNVKPYTGGEWMHYTNEAAPVDECNLEYINKIVTLAKEHNTKIIFVSTPSPVCQTYKRHNAVVNLAKDYGIDYYDVNLVSDKIGIDWSKDTRDSGNHINFSGAIKVTDYLGKIMKSELNLKDHRNENGYEKWQNYYEKYLKKINKK
;
A
#
# COMPACT_ATOMS: atom_id res chain seq x y z
N MET A 1 26.61 21.16 43.54
CA MET A 1 26.56 20.85 42.10
C MET A 1 26.70 19.34 41.83
N GLY A 2 27.61 18.60 42.48
CA GLY A 2 27.82 17.16 42.26
C GLY A 2 26.62 16.26 42.55
N LYS A 3 25.87 16.51 43.64
CA LYS A 3 24.69 15.67 44.01
C LYS A 3 23.54 15.71 42.99
N LYS A 4 23.32 16.87 42.34
CA LYS A 4 22.31 17.01 41.26
C LYS A 4 22.74 16.26 40.01
N ILE A 5 24.02 16.28 39.64
CA ILE A 5 24.59 15.58 38.50
C ILE A 5 24.46 14.06 38.72
N VAL A 6 24.84 13.57 39.90
CA VAL A 6 24.73 12.14 40.27
C VAL A 6 23.26 11.66 40.20
N ASN A 7 22.31 12.44 40.75
CA ASN A 7 20.88 12.09 40.67
C ASN A 7 20.36 12.06 39.22
N SER A 8 20.82 12.98 38.36
CA SER A 8 20.47 12.99 36.94
C SER A 8 21.01 11.75 36.22
N ILE A 9 22.23 11.34 36.53
CA ILE A 9 22.85 10.14 35.95
C ILE A 9 22.05 8.88 36.37
N ILE A 10 21.73 8.77 37.66
CA ILE A 10 20.93 7.64 38.18
C ILE A 10 19.56 7.59 37.52
N PHE A 11 18.90 8.75 37.37
CA PHE A 11 17.59 8.83 36.69
C PHE A 11 17.70 8.39 35.23
N LEU A 12 18.69 8.88 34.48
CA LEU A 12 18.90 8.51 33.08
C LEU A 12 19.24 7.01 32.92
N ALA A 13 20.05 6.46 33.83
CA ALA A 13 20.36 5.04 33.84
C ALA A 13 19.13 4.17 34.14
N GLY A 14 18.29 4.59 35.10
CA GLY A 14 17.02 3.96 35.42
C GLY A 14 16.03 4.00 34.24
N LEU A 15 15.92 5.17 33.60
CA LEU A 15 15.09 5.32 32.40
C LEU A 15 15.58 4.44 31.24
N ALA A 16 16.87 4.39 31.02
CA ALA A 16 17.47 3.53 30.00
C ALA A 16 17.18 2.03 30.29
N ALA A 17 17.32 1.60 31.53
CA ALA A 17 17.01 0.23 31.95
C ALA A 17 15.52 -0.11 31.72
N ILE A 18 14.61 0.79 32.08
CA ILE A 18 13.15 0.63 31.83
C ILE A 18 12.88 0.53 30.32
N LEU A 19 13.50 1.39 29.50
CA LEU A 19 13.33 1.34 28.04
C LEU A 19 13.85 0.04 27.43
N VAL A 20 14.96 -0.49 27.93
CA VAL A 20 15.52 -1.78 27.48
C VAL A 20 14.59 -2.92 27.87
N LEU A 21 14.10 -2.97 29.11
CA LEU A 21 13.14 -3.98 29.55
C LEU A 21 11.82 -3.89 28.77
N ALA A 22 11.27 -2.69 28.64
CA ALA A 22 10.05 -2.48 27.84
C ALA A 22 10.27 -2.90 26.38
N SER A 23 11.45 -2.64 25.81
CA SER A 23 11.80 -3.05 24.46
C SER A 23 11.82 -4.57 24.32
N HIS A 24 12.30 -5.29 25.33
CA HIS A 24 12.31 -6.75 25.33
C HIS A 24 10.89 -7.34 25.35
N PHE A 25 10.00 -6.77 26.17
CA PHE A 25 8.60 -7.21 26.28
C PHE A 25 7.74 -6.80 25.09
N LEU A 26 7.95 -5.61 24.53
CA LEU A 26 7.16 -5.07 23.45
C LEU A 26 7.61 -5.56 22.08
N LYS A 27 8.86 -6.01 21.93
CA LYS A 27 9.35 -6.59 20.67
C LYS A 27 8.55 -7.85 20.36
N PRO A 28 7.92 -7.97 19.19
CA PRO A 28 7.17 -9.18 18.82
C PRO A 28 8.11 -10.37 18.75
N LYS A 29 7.63 -11.51 19.23
CA LYS A 29 8.33 -12.81 19.05
C LYS A 29 8.31 -13.21 17.58
N ASP A 30 7.22 -12.90 16.90
CA ASP A 30 7.04 -13.03 15.46
C ASP A 30 6.99 -11.62 14.88
N ASP A 31 7.76 -11.33 13.84
CA ASP A 31 7.86 -10.00 13.19
C ASP A 31 6.53 -9.49 12.57
N ILE A 32 5.45 -10.24 12.71
CA ILE A 32 4.07 -9.94 12.26
C ILE A 32 3.55 -8.60 12.79
N TYR A 33 4.13 -8.07 13.87
CA TYR A 33 3.73 -6.81 14.50
C TYR A 33 4.78 -5.71 14.38
N ASP A 34 5.69 -5.81 13.40
CA ASP A 34 6.61 -4.71 13.16
C ASP A 34 5.82 -3.45 12.75
N ILE A 35 5.97 -2.40 13.55
CA ILE A 35 5.33 -1.09 13.37
C ILE A 35 5.88 -0.37 12.14
N SER A 36 7.04 -0.76 11.63
CA SER A 36 7.40 -0.44 10.28
C SER A 36 6.52 -1.28 9.35
N ALA A 37 5.34 -0.74 9.02
CA ALA A 37 4.41 -1.39 8.08
C ALA A 37 5.11 -1.84 6.79
N VAL A 38 6.13 -1.11 6.37
CA VAL A 38 6.99 -1.43 5.23
C VAL A 38 7.80 -2.70 5.47
N LYS A 39 8.38 -2.88 6.68
CA LYS A 39 9.16 -4.08 6.99
C LYS A 39 8.26 -5.30 7.08
N ALA A 40 7.14 -5.18 7.79
CA ALA A 40 6.15 -6.24 7.92
C ALA A 40 5.61 -6.69 6.55
N LYS A 41 5.32 -5.71 5.66
CA LYS A 41 4.86 -6.01 4.30
C LYS A 41 5.92 -6.74 3.48
N LYS A 42 7.19 -6.39 3.62
CA LYS A 42 8.31 -7.10 2.94
C LYS A 42 8.46 -8.53 3.44
N GLU A 43 8.29 -8.76 4.73
CA GLU A 43 8.41 -10.10 5.34
C GLU A 43 7.24 -10.99 4.95
N GLU A 44 6.01 -10.48 5.03
CA GLU A 44 4.81 -11.15 4.55
C GLU A 44 4.94 -11.56 3.06
N PHE A 45 5.44 -10.67 2.23
CA PHE A 45 5.59 -10.92 0.79
C PHE A 45 6.67 -11.97 0.48
N ARG A 46 7.71 -12.10 1.30
CA ARG A 46 8.75 -13.12 1.11
C ARG A 46 8.28 -14.55 1.30
N GLU A 47 7.11 -14.76 1.90
CA GLU A 47 6.49 -16.08 2.05
C GLU A 47 5.79 -16.56 0.78
N GLU A 48 5.65 -15.67 -0.23
CA GLU A 48 5.10 -16.04 -1.52
C GLU A 48 6.07 -16.93 -2.31
N THR A 49 5.52 -17.87 -3.07
CA THR A 49 6.31 -18.71 -3.99
C THR A 49 7.00 -17.82 -5.02
N ASN A 50 8.29 -18.05 -5.27
CA ASN A 50 9.07 -17.23 -6.21
C ASN A 50 8.46 -17.25 -7.62
N ASP A 51 8.47 -16.07 -8.27
CA ASP A 51 8.05 -15.87 -9.67
C ASP A 51 6.66 -16.44 -10.00
N THR A 52 5.70 -16.25 -9.09
CA THR A 52 4.29 -16.67 -9.28
C THR A 52 3.32 -15.48 -9.29
N ILE A 53 3.82 -14.25 -9.35
CA ILE A 53 3.00 -13.04 -9.31
C ILE A 53 3.26 -12.21 -10.56
N ASP A 54 2.23 -12.08 -11.41
CA ASP A 54 2.31 -11.33 -12.68
C ASP A 54 2.21 -9.82 -12.45
N VAL A 55 1.38 -9.41 -11.47
CA VAL A 55 1.01 -8.01 -11.27
C VAL A 55 1.18 -7.59 -9.82
N ILE A 56 1.84 -6.46 -9.62
CA ILE A 56 1.95 -5.79 -8.33
C ILE A 56 1.13 -4.50 -8.35
N PHE A 57 0.26 -4.33 -7.37
CA PHE A 57 -0.33 -3.04 -7.02
C PHE A 57 0.43 -2.45 -5.84
N ILE A 58 1.05 -1.27 -6.01
CA ILE A 58 1.87 -0.67 -4.96
C ILE A 58 1.48 0.78 -4.70
N GLY A 59 1.47 1.17 -3.43
CA GLY A 59 1.14 2.53 -3.01
C GLY A 59 0.65 2.60 -1.57
N ASP A 60 -0.26 3.53 -1.31
CA ASP A 60 -0.75 3.76 0.06
C ASP A 60 -2.04 2.99 0.39
N SER A 61 -2.76 3.48 1.39
CA SER A 61 -4.01 2.88 1.87
C SER A 61 -5.15 2.85 0.84
N GLY A 62 -5.09 3.66 -0.20
CA GLY A 62 -5.99 3.58 -1.34
C GLY A 62 -5.88 2.23 -2.04
N VAL A 63 -4.65 1.77 -2.28
CA VAL A 63 -4.36 0.52 -3.01
C VAL A 63 -4.91 -0.70 -2.29
N TYR A 64 -4.60 -0.88 -1.01
CA TYR A 64 -5.10 -2.05 -0.29
C TYR A 64 -6.62 -2.02 -0.02
N SER A 65 -7.25 -0.89 -0.28
CA SER A 65 -8.70 -0.73 -0.17
C SER A 65 -9.43 -0.97 -1.49
N ALA A 66 -8.75 -0.82 -2.62
CA ALA A 66 -9.36 -0.76 -3.95
C ALA A 66 -9.11 -1.99 -4.81
N TYR A 67 -7.91 -2.57 -4.75
CA TYR A 67 -7.53 -3.65 -5.67
C TYR A 67 -7.58 -4.99 -4.99
N ASN A 68 -8.40 -5.89 -5.52
CA ASN A 68 -8.68 -7.20 -4.94
C ASN A 68 -8.06 -8.33 -5.77
N PRO A 69 -6.88 -8.84 -5.37
CA PRO A 69 -6.18 -9.90 -6.11
C PRO A 69 -7.01 -11.18 -6.26
N MET A 70 -7.80 -11.54 -5.26
CA MET A 70 -8.60 -12.76 -5.33
C MET A 70 -9.75 -12.65 -6.33
N GLN A 71 -10.31 -11.45 -6.53
CA GLN A 71 -11.29 -11.20 -7.58
C GLN A 71 -10.63 -11.32 -8.97
N LEU A 72 -9.45 -10.70 -9.18
CA LEU A 72 -8.71 -10.81 -10.45
C LEU A 72 -8.35 -12.27 -10.77
N TYR A 73 -7.93 -13.04 -9.78
CA TYR A 73 -7.66 -14.46 -9.97
C TYR A 73 -8.93 -15.25 -10.33
N GLY A 74 -10.03 -15.03 -9.59
CA GLY A 74 -11.28 -15.74 -9.83
C GLY A 74 -11.91 -15.44 -11.18
N GLU A 75 -11.91 -14.18 -11.61
CA GLU A 75 -12.57 -13.72 -12.83
C GLU A 75 -11.69 -13.94 -14.09
N TYR A 76 -10.37 -13.70 -13.96
CA TYR A 76 -9.46 -13.67 -15.11
C TYR A 76 -8.30 -14.66 -15.02
N GLY A 77 -8.03 -15.25 -13.85
CA GLY A 77 -6.89 -16.13 -13.62
C GLY A 77 -5.58 -15.40 -13.36
N PHE A 78 -5.58 -14.06 -13.28
CA PHE A 78 -4.36 -13.26 -13.06
C PHE A 78 -3.87 -13.34 -11.63
N THR A 79 -2.58 -13.59 -11.47
CA THR A 79 -1.94 -13.56 -10.15
C THR A 79 -1.47 -12.15 -9.83
N SER A 80 -1.91 -11.61 -8.71
CA SER A 80 -1.52 -10.25 -8.30
C SER A 80 -1.35 -10.10 -6.79
N TYR A 81 -0.61 -9.10 -6.38
CA TYR A 81 -0.39 -8.82 -4.96
C TYR A 81 -0.41 -7.33 -4.67
N VAL A 82 -0.93 -6.96 -3.50
CA VAL A 82 -1.00 -5.59 -3.03
C VAL A 82 0.14 -5.30 -2.05
N LEU A 83 1.17 -4.58 -2.50
CA LEU A 83 2.31 -4.13 -1.71
C LEU A 83 2.10 -2.70 -1.19
N ALA A 84 1.06 -2.52 -0.38
CA ALA A 84 0.65 -1.20 0.09
C ALA A 84 0.66 -1.09 1.61
N THR A 85 1.03 0.07 2.12
CA THR A 85 1.00 0.43 3.54
C THR A 85 0.30 1.76 3.76
N SER A 86 -0.15 2.03 4.99
CA SER A 86 -0.79 3.31 5.29
C SER A 86 0.18 4.47 5.09
N ALA A 87 -0.27 5.50 4.35
CA ALA A 87 0.51 6.70 4.06
C ALA A 87 1.90 6.41 3.44
N GLN A 88 2.00 5.35 2.64
CA GLN A 88 3.25 4.96 1.98
C GLN A 88 3.79 6.10 1.11
N ARG A 89 5.11 6.30 1.18
CA ARG A 89 5.83 7.31 0.40
C ARG A 89 6.60 6.63 -0.73
N LEU A 90 7.05 7.40 -1.70
CA LEU A 90 7.82 6.86 -2.83
C LEU A 90 9.16 6.24 -2.41
N CYS A 91 9.83 6.77 -1.36
CA CYS A 91 11.02 6.14 -0.79
C CYS A 91 10.72 4.76 -0.19
N ASP A 92 9.55 4.58 0.42
CA ASP A 92 9.10 3.30 0.94
C ASP A 92 8.76 2.35 -0.22
N THR A 93 8.06 2.84 -1.25
CA THR A 93 7.76 2.13 -2.50
C THR A 93 9.04 1.60 -3.15
N TYR A 94 10.04 2.46 -3.35
CA TYR A 94 11.34 2.04 -3.88
C TYR A 94 12.01 0.95 -3.05
N SER A 95 11.98 1.10 -1.73
CA SER A 95 12.55 0.12 -0.78
C SER A 95 11.82 -1.22 -0.81
N ILE A 96 10.49 -1.21 -0.98
CA ILE A 96 9.67 -2.42 -1.12
C ILE A 96 9.99 -3.12 -2.45
N LEU A 97 10.01 -2.39 -3.56
CA LEU A 97 10.33 -2.95 -4.89
C LEU A 97 11.71 -3.58 -4.94
N LYS A 98 12.74 -2.95 -4.34
CA LYS A 98 14.06 -3.58 -4.20
C LYS A 98 14.04 -4.88 -3.40
N SER A 99 13.14 -5.03 -2.45
CA SER A 99 12.98 -6.28 -1.71
C SER A 99 12.19 -7.32 -2.50
N MET A 100 11.16 -6.89 -3.21
CA MET A 100 10.30 -7.70 -4.07
C MET A 100 11.11 -8.38 -5.19
N TYR A 101 11.94 -7.65 -5.90
CA TYR A 101 12.77 -8.16 -7.00
C TYR A 101 13.80 -9.22 -6.59
N LYS A 102 13.93 -9.54 -5.30
CA LYS A 102 14.74 -10.68 -4.85
C LYS A 102 14.06 -12.03 -5.03
N THR A 103 12.74 -12.04 -5.17
CA THR A 103 11.92 -13.26 -5.18
C THR A 103 10.85 -13.26 -6.26
N GLN A 104 10.56 -12.12 -6.88
CA GLN A 104 9.51 -11.98 -7.88
C GLN A 104 9.98 -11.05 -9.01
N THR A 105 9.60 -11.38 -10.24
CA THR A 105 9.82 -10.54 -11.42
C THR A 105 8.48 -10.32 -12.12
N PRO A 106 7.58 -9.47 -11.57
CA PRO A 106 6.26 -9.26 -12.15
C PRO A 106 6.34 -8.65 -13.54
N GLU A 107 5.38 -8.98 -14.41
CA GLU A 107 5.29 -8.36 -15.74
C GLU A 107 4.87 -6.89 -15.64
N TYR A 108 3.98 -6.58 -14.67
CA TYR A 108 3.44 -5.23 -14.50
C TYR A 108 3.45 -4.78 -13.04
N ILE A 109 3.72 -3.49 -12.86
CA ILE A 109 3.57 -2.79 -11.57
C ILE A 109 2.62 -1.61 -11.75
N PHE A 110 1.46 -1.65 -11.08
CA PHE A 110 0.55 -0.52 -10.97
C PHE A 110 0.95 0.34 -9.77
N ILE A 111 1.36 1.59 -10.03
CA ILE A 111 1.78 2.54 -8.99
C ILE A 111 0.66 3.53 -8.73
N GLU A 112 0.17 3.58 -7.49
CA GLU A 112 -0.80 4.58 -7.02
C GLU A 112 -0.19 5.98 -6.99
N THR A 113 -0.82 6.90 -7.69
CA THR A 113 -0.28 8.24 -7.92
C THR A 113 -0.47 9.20 -6.75
N ASN A 114 -1.33 8.91 -5.77
CA ASN A 114 -1.45 9.73 -4.56
C ASN A 114 -0.12 9.85 -3.81
N CYS A 115 0.74 8.84 -3.91
CA CYS A 115 2.08 8.85 -3.33
C CYS A 115 2.99 9.94 -3.93
N PHE A 116 2.72 10.41 -5.15
CA PHE A 116 3.51 11.45 -5.84
C PHE A 116 3.38 12.83 -5.19
N PHE A 117 2.30 13.03 -4.44
CA PHE A 117 1.96 14.29 -3.76
C PHE A 117 2.12 14.20 -2.24
N ARG A 118 2.73 13.12 -1.73
CA ARG A 118 2.92 12.92 -0.29
C ARG A 118 4.33 13.31 0.12
N PHE A 119 4.42 14.12 1.17
CA PHE A 119 5.64 14.33 1.94
C PHE A 119 6.92 14.35 1.08
N GLY A 120 6.97 15.22 0.10
CA GLY A 120 8.18 15.57 -0.62
C GLY A 120 8.94 16.64 0.15
N GLY A 121 10.25 16.63 0.00
CA GLY A 121 11.14 17.63 0.55
C GLY A 121 12.24 17.08 1.46
N SER A 122 13.46 17.57 1.25
CA SER A 122 14.66 17.11 1.92
C SER A 122 14.63 17.23 3.45
N VAL A 123 13.88 18.23 3.97
CA VAL A 123 13.75 18.46 5.42
C VAL A 123 12.87 17.39 6.07
N VAL A 124 11.76 17.02 5.43
CA VAL A 124 10.85 15.97 5.93
C VAL A 124 11.52 14.62 5.86
N ASP A 125 12.22 14.33 4.75
CA ASP A 125 12.96 13.08 4.58
C ASP A 125 14.10 12.93 5.60
N THR A 126 14.85 14.00 5.89
CA THR A 126 15.90 14.00 6.92
C THR A 126 15.32 13.78 8.32
N LYS A 127 14.21 14.44 8.66
CA LYS A 127 13.51 14.26 9.93
C LYS A 127 12.99 12.83 10.08
N ASP A 128 12.42 12.29 9.02
CA ASP A 128 11.90 10.93 9.02
C ASP A 128 13.02 9.87 9.05
N ARG A 129 14.12 10.08 8.35
CA ARG A 129 15.31 9.23 8.46
C ARG A 129 15.87 9.25 9.88
N PHE A 130 15.96 10.42 10.50
CA PHE A 130 16.40 10.54 11.89
C PHE A 130 15.40 9.86 12.83
N MET A 131 14.09 10.08 12.65
CA MET A 131 13.06 9.44 13.47
C MET A 131 13.09 7.92 13.32
N ASN A 132 13.19 7.40 12.11
CA ASN A 132 13.33 5.97 11.84
C ASN A 132 14.63 5.38 12.45
N PHE A 133 15.72 6.13 12.40
CA PHE A 133 16.97 5.74 13.05
C PHE A 133 16.79 5.61 14.58
N VAL A 134 16.15 6.57 15.22
CA VAL A 134 15.86 6.56 16.66
C VAL A 134 14.91 5.42 17.02
N LEU A 135 13.78 5.29 16.30
CA LEU A 135 12.79 4.25 16.55
C LEU A 135 13.35 2.84 16.39
N ASN A 136 14.22 2.62 15.43
CA ASN A 136 14.88 1.32 15.23
C ASN A 136 15.86 0.96 16.36
N ARG A 137 16.40 1.97 17.08
CA ARG A 137 17.30 1.76 18.22
C ARG A 137 16.59 1.66 19.55
N ILE A 138 15.35 2.17 19.66
CA ILE A 138 14.55 2.11 20.88
C ILE A 138 13.26 1.35 20.58
N PRO A 139 13.26 0.01 20.58
CA PRO A 139 12.08 -0.81 20.28
C PRO A 139 10.85 -0.46 21.11
N ALA A 140 11.02 -0.04 22.38
CA ALA A 140 9.90 0.38 23.22
C ALA A 140 9.15 1.57 22.63
N MET A 141 9.83 2.54 21.99
CA MET A 141 9.18 3.66 21.31
C MET A 141 8.54 3.19 19.99
N LYS A 142 9.19 2.29 19.28
CA LYS A 142 8.70 1.71 18.04
C LYS A 142 7.41 0.92 18.25
N TYR A 143 7.35 0.11 19.30
CA TYR A 143 6.28 -0.84 19.57
C TYR A 143 5.29 -0.39 20.66
N HIS A 144 5.29 0.88 21.07
CA HIS A 144 4.42 1.40 22.15
C HIS A 144 2.91 1.15 21.89
N THR A 145 2.47 1.12 20.64
CA THR A 145 1.07 0.85 20.28
C THR A 145 0.65 -0.59 20.55
N ARG A 146 1.60 -1.53 20.71
CA ARG A 146 1.31 -2.91 21.15
C ARG A 146 0.72 -3.01 22.56
N LEU A 147 0.97 -2.04 23.40
CA LEU A 147 0.28 -1.97 24.69
C LEU A 147 -1.24 -2.06 24.52
N LYS A 148 -1.80 -1.45 23.48
CA LYS A 148 -3.23 -1.56 23.14
C LYS A 148 -3.61 -2.95 22.67
N SER A 149 -2.76 -3.66 21.92
CA SER A 149 -3.05 -5.00 21.41
C SER A 149 -2.95 -6.10 22.48
N PHE A 150 -2.21 -5.89 23.57
CA PHE A 150 -2.24 -6.79 24.73
C PHE A 150 -3.63 -6.85 25.39
N PHE A 151 -4.39 -5.75 25.30
CA PHE A 151 -5.74 -5.66 25.83
C PHE A 151 -6.85 -5.92 24.80
N LEU A 152 -6.50 -5.98 23.50
CA LEU A 152 -7.41 -6.20 22.40
C LEU A 152 -6.95 -7.47 21.65
N ASN A 153 -7.49 -8.63 22.06
CA ASN A 153 -7.24 -9.91 21.37
C ASN A 153 -7.73 -9.86 19.93
N GLY A 154 -6.88 -9.41 19.00
CA GLY A 154 -7.13 -9.33 17.57
C GLY A 154 -6.20 -10.25 16.78
N LYS A 155 -6.60 -11.50 16.56
CA LYS A 155 -5.96 -12.38 15.58
C LYS A 155 -6.34 -11.94 14.19
N THR A 156 -5.37 -11.64 13.33
CA THR A 156 -5.60 -11.46 11.90
C THR A 156 -4.66 -12.36 11.10
N LYS A 157 -5.08 -13.59 10.87
CA LYS A 157 -4.47 -14.50 9.87
C LYS A 157 -5.10 -14.34 8.48
N ASP A 158 -5.94 -13.32 8.27
CA ASP A 158 -6.66 -13.13 7.01
C ASP A 158 -5.76 -12.55 5.88
N HIS A 159 -4.56 -12.05 6.21
CA HIS A 159 -3.70 -11.35 5.25
C HIS A 159 -3.11 -12.26 4.16
N GLU A 160 -2.81 -13.50 4.49
CA GLU A 160 -2.12 -14.44 3.59
C GLU A 160 -2.94 -14.73 2.32
N TYR A 161 -4.22 -15.11 2.47
CA TYR A 161 -5.07 -15.46 1.32
C TYR A 161 -5.70 -14.25 0.64
N MET A 162 -5.68 -13.05 1.26
CA MET A 162 -6.15 -11.81 0.65
C MET A 162 -5.09 -11.12 -0.23
N LYS A 163 -3.85 -11.63 -0.25
CA LYS A 163 -2.76 -11.09 -1.05
C LYS A 163 -2.55 -9.58 -0.86
N GLY A 164 -2.62 -9.14 0.40
CA GLY A 164 -2.45 -7.74 0.79
C GLY A 164 -3.68 -6.84 0.68
N PHE A 165 -4.79 -7.31 0.11
CA PHE A 165 -6.07 -6.60 0.12
C PHE A 165 -6.69 -6.59 1.52
N ILE A 166 -7.28 -5.46 1.93
CA ILE A 166 -7.93 -5.31 3.23
C ILE A 166 -9.44 -5.18 3.05
N LEU A 167 -10.17 -6.25 3.36
CA LEU A 167 -11.62 -6.29 3.28
C LEU A 167 -12.25 -5.43 4.38
N ARG A 168 -12.95 -4.36 3.98
CA ARG A 168 -13.72 -3.46 4.84
C ARG A 168 -15.11 -3.26 4.28
N LYS A 169 -16.15 -3.72 5.02
CA LYS A 169 -17.57 -3.63 4.60
C LYS A 169 -18.30 -2.41 5.19
N ASN A 170 -17.68 -1.71 6.14
CA ASN A 170 -18.30 -0.53 6.76
C ASN A 170 -18.56 0.58 5.74
N VAL A 171 -19.62 1.33 5.97
CA VAL A 171 -20.05 2.46 5.14
C VAL A 171 -20.02 3.73 5.99
N LYS A 172 -19.40 4.78 5.47
CA LYS A 172 -19.50 6.15 5.96
C LYS A 172 -19.58 7.06 4.74
N PRO A 173 -20.77 7.56 4.39
CA PRO A 173 -21.03 8.28 3.15
C PRO A 173 -20.12 9.51 2.97
N TYR A 174 -19.81 9.80 1.71
CA TYR A 174 -19.29 11.09 1.29
C TYR A 174 -20.44 11.99 0.82
N THR A 175 -20.44 13.23 1.30
CA THR A 175 -21.48 14.21 1.03
C THR A 175 -20.95 15.54 0.47
N GLY A 176 -19.66 15.57 0.07
CA GLY A 176 -18.98 16.80 -0.36
C GLY A 176 -19.24 17.23 -1.81
N GLY A 177 -20.01 16.45 -2.57
CA GLY A 177 -20.33 16.77 -3.98
C GLY A 177 -19.20 16.41 -4.96
N GLU A 178 -19.18 17.06 -6.10
CA GLU A 178 -18.15 16.85 -7.13
C GLU A 178 -16.78 17.33 -6.65
N TRP A 179 -15.71 16.64 -7.03
CA TRP A 179 -14.33 16.98 -6.64
C TRP A 179 -13.37 17.08 -7.81
N MET A 180 -13.71 16.46 -8.95
CA MET A 180 -12.87 16.48 -10.17
C MET A 180 -13.23 17.68 -11.08
N HIS A 181 -13.19 18.88 -10.49
CA HIS A 181 -13.45 20.10 -11.26
C HIS A 181 -12.36 20.34 -12.30
N TYR A 182 -12.77 20.42 -13.56
CA TYR A 182 -11.87 20.63 -14.70
C TYR A 182 -11.01 21.88 -14.53
N THR A 183 -9.74 21.76 -14.85
CA THR A 183 -8.76 22.84 -14.94
C THR A 183 -7.61 22.44 -15.86
N ASN A 184 -6.92 23.40 -16.45
CA ASN A 184 -5.68 23.16 -17.19
C ASN A 184 -4.42 23.24 -16.31
N GLU A 185 -4.56 23.61 -15.03
CA GLU A 185 -3.43 23.68 -14.11
C GLU A 185 -3.02 22.28 -13.64
N ALA A 186 -1.71 22.07 -13.46
CA ALA A 186 -1.15 20.88 -12.86
C ALA A 186 -0.71 21.15 -11.41
N ALA A 187 -0.91 20.17 -10.52
CA ALA A 187 -0.37 20.24 -9.17
C ALA A 187 1.16 20.11 -9.19
N PRO A 188 1.90 20.82 -8.32
CA PRO A 188 3.34 20.63 -8.23
C PRO A 188 3.65 19.25 -7.64
N VAL A 189 4.69 18.60 -8.18
CA VAL A 189 5.30 17.39 -7.62
C VAL A 189 6.67 17.79 -7.09
N ASP A 190 6.93 17.45 -5.83
CA ASP A 190 8.18 17.79 -5.17
C ASP A 190 9.39 17.11 -5.82
N GLU A 191 10.53 17.79 -5.90
CA GLU A 191 11.77 17.27 -6.52
C GLU A 191 12.22 15.93 -5.93
N CYS A 192 12.09 15.75 -4.64
CA CYS A 192 12.42 14.49 -3.98
C CYS A 192 11.50 13.35 -4.48
N ASN A 193 10.23 13.63 -4.70
CA ASN A 193 9.30 12.66 -5.26
C ASN A 193 9.63 12.35 -6.72
N LEU A 194 9.98 13.35 -7.53
CA LEU A 194 10.45 13.15 -8.91
C LEU A 194 11.71 12.27 -8.96
N GLU A 195 12.66 12.49 -8.05
CA GLU A 195 13.85 11.65 -7.93
C GLU A 195 13.50 10.18 -7.64
N TYR A 196 12.55 9.93 -6.71
CA TYR A 196 12.11 8.56 -6.40
C TYR A 196 11.29 7.93 -7.53
N ILE A 197 10.46 8.68 -8.24
CA ILE A 197 9.77 8.20 -9.45
C ILE A 197 10.80 7.72 -10.46
N ASN A 198 11.83 8.53 -10.73
CA ASN A 198 12.89 8.15 -11.66
C ASN A 198 13.64 6.89 -11.21
N LYS A 199 13.99 6.77 -9.92
CA LYS A 199 14.62 5.56 -9.36
C LYS A 199 13.75 4.33 -9.50
N ILE A 200 12.43 4.46 -9.31
CA ILE A 200 11.47 3.36 -9.43
C ILE A 200 11.35 2.93 -10.90
N VAL A 201 11.23 3.88 -11.82
CA VAL A 201 11.15 3.62 -13.26
C VAL A 201 12.42 2.93 -13.75
N THR A 202 13.59 3.41 -13.33
CA THR A 202 14.88 2.81 -13.67
C THR A 202 14.97 1.36 -13.16
N LEU A 203 14.64 1.15 -11.88
CA LEU A 203 14.64 -0.18 -11.27
C LEU A 203 13.72 -1.17 -11.98
N ALA A 204 12.52 -0.74 -12.37
CA ALA A 204 11.59 -1.59 -13.11
C ALA A 204 12.12 -1.95 -14.51
N LYS A 205 12.74 -1.00 -15.21
CA LYS A 205 13.39 -1.24 -16.51
C LYS A 205 14.53 -2.25 -16.40
N GLU A 206 15.36 -2.18 -15.34
CA GLU A 206 16.45 -3.13 -15.08
C GLU A 206 15.93 -4.57 -14.92
N HIS A 207 14.69 -4.74 -14.49
CA HIS A 207 14.04 -6.04 -14.32
C HIS A 207 13.03 -6.39 -15.42
N ASN A 208 12.98 -5.62 -16.52
CA ASN A 208 12.03 -5.81 -17.63
C ASN A 208 10.55 -5.76 -17.21
N THR A 209 10.24 -5.09 -16.11
CA THR A 209 8.88 -4.89 -15.60
C THR A 209 8.28 -3.61 -16.18
N LYS A 210 7.06 -3.67 -16.68
CA LYS A 210 6.32 -2.49 -17.16
C LYS A 210 5.62 -1.79 -16.01
N ILE A 211 5.75 -0.46 -15.97
CA ILE A 211 5.02 0.37 -15.00
C ILE A 211 3.75 0.90 -15.65
N ILE A 212 2.68 0.97 -14.85
CA ILE A 212 1.42 1.63 -15.15
C ILE A 212 1.10 2.55 -13.96
N PHE A 213 0.76 3.80 -14.22
CA PHE A 213 0.26 4.70 -13.19
C PHE A 213 -1.24 4.52 -13.02
N VAL A 214 -1.72 4.58 -11.78
CA VAL A 214 -3.15 4.47 -11.49
C VAL A 214 -3.55 5.42 -10.37
N SER A 215 -4.64 6.16 -10.55
CA SER A 215 -5.26 6.96 -9.48
C SER A 215 -6.50 6.27 -8.98
N THR A 216 -6.45 5.82 -7.72
CA THR A 216 -7.60 5.21 -7.02
C THR A 216 -8.67 6.26 -6.74
N PRO A 217 -9.96 5.95 -6.88
CA PRO A 217 -11.04 6.90 -6.62
C PRO A 217 -11.02 7.40 -5.17
N SER A 218 -10.92 8.72 -5.00
CA SER A 218 -10.95 9.35 -3.67
C SER A 218 -11.31 10.84 -3.77
N PRO A 219 -12.56 11.23 -3.44
CA PRO A 219 -12.95 12.63 -3.37
C PRO A 219 -12.10 13.49 -2.43
N VAL A 220 -11.46 12.88 -1.44
CA VAL A 220 -10.64 13.58 -0.44
C VAL A 220 -9.18 13.77 -0.92
N CYS A 221 -8.64 12.78 -1.65
CA CYS A 221 -7.24 12.78 -2.01
C CYS A 221 -6.96 13.25 -3.43
N GLN A 222 -7.92 13.14 -4.35
CA GLN A 222 -7.72 13.40 -5.76
C GLN A 222 -8.34 14.73 -6.22
N THR A 223 -7.71 15.33 -7.21
CA THR A 223 -8.17 16.58 -7.85
C THR A 223 -7.76 16.58 -9.32
N TYR A 224 -8.45 17.36 -10.14
CA TYR A 224 -8.09 17.49 -11.56
C TYR A 224 -6.66 18.05 -11.76
N LYS A 225 -6.17 18.92 -10.86
CA LYS A 225 -4.78 19.40 -10.90
C LYS A 225 -3.77 18.25 -10.71
N ARG A 226 -4.06 17.29 -9.83
CA ARG A 226 -3.22 16.10 -9.64
C ARG A 226 -3.28 15.17 -10.84
N HIS A 227 -4.48 14.98 -11.40
CA HIS A 227 -4.65 14.29 -12.69
C HIS A 227 -3.72 14.85 -13.76
N ASN A 228 -3.76 16.18 -14.02
CA ASN A 228 -2.94 16.82 -15.02
C ASN A 228 -1.42 16.65 -14.76
N ALA A 229 -1.00 16.72 -13.52
CA ALA A 229 0.40 16.47 -13.16
C ALA A 229 0.84 15.03 -13.50
N VAL A 230 -0.02 14.05 -13.22
CA VAL A 230 0.27 12.65 -13.54
C VAL A 230 0.24 12.42 -15.06
N VAL A 231 -0.69 13.02 -15.80
CA VAL A 231 -0.71 12.97 -17.27
C VAL A 231 0.63 13.44 -17.86
N ASN A 232 1.15 14.57 -17.35
CA ASN A 232 2.44 15.09 -17.79
C ASN A 232 3.58 14.10 -17.48
N LEU A 233 3.66 13.58 -16.26
CA LEU A 233 4.66 12.58 -15.88
C LEU A 233 4.55 11.29 -16.70
N ALA A 234 3.33 10.80 -16.91
CA ALA A 234 3.09 9.61 -17.71
C ALA A 234 3.61 9.78 -19.15
N LYS A 235 3.35 10.96 -19.74
CA LYS A 235 3.87 11.32 -21.05
C LYS A 235 5.40 11.40 -21.06
N ASP A 236 6.01 12.05 -20.07
CA ASP A 236 7.48 12.23 -19.98
C ASP A 236 8.22 10.90 -19.84
N TYR A 237 7.64 9.93 -19.14
CA TYR A 237 8.22 8.59 -18.95
C TYR A 237 7.76 7.55 -19.99
N GLY A 238 6.77 7.86 -20.83
CA GLY A 238 6.15 6.91 -21.76
C GLY A 238 5.42 5.78 -21.03
N ILE A 239 4.69 6.12 -19.97
CA ILE A 239 3.98 5.19 -19.08
C ILE A 239 2.47 5.38 -19.26
N ASP A 240 1.73 4.27 -19.33
CA ASP A 240 0.26 4.32 -19.36
C ASP A 240 -0.31 4.80 -18.02
N TYR A 241 -1.40 5.55 -18.08
CA TYR A 241 -2.06 6.10 -16.90
C TYR A 241 -3.57 5.90 -16.94
N TYR A 242 -4.10 5.30 -15.89
CA TYR A 242 -5.54 5.13 -15.68
C TYR A 242 -6.01 5.91 -14.45
N ASP A 243 -6.81 6.97 -14.68
CA ASP A 243 -7.45 7.72 -13.59
C ASP A 243 -8.87 7.22 -13.36
N VAL A 244 -9.05 6.39 -12.33
CA VAL A 244 -10.35 5.81 -12.01
C VAL A 244 -11.32 6.86 -11.42
N ASN A 245 -10.84 8.04 -10.99
CA ASN A 245 -11.71 9.14 -10.55
C ASN A 245 -12.57 9.66 -11.69
N LEU A 246 -12.01 9.79 -12.91
CA LEU A 246 -12.71 10.30 -14.08
C LEU A 246 -13.79 9.35 -14.63
N VAL A 247 -13.75 8.11 -14.22
CA VAL A 247 -14.70 7.08 -14.67
C VAL A 247 -15.53 6.51 -13.53
N SER A 248 -15.43 7.07 -12.33
CA SER A 248 -16.10 6.56 -11.14
C SER A 248 -17.61 6.39 -11.32
N ASP A 249 -18.28 7.33 -11.99
CA ASP A 249 -19.71 7.26 -12.29
C ASP A 249 -19.99 6.15 -13.32
N LYS A 250 -19.16 6.00 -14.35
CA LYS A 250 -19.32 4.97 -15.40
C LYS A 250 -19.22 3.55 -14.83
N ILE A 251 -18.33 3.35 -13.85
CA ILE A 251 -18.16 2.06 -13.17
C ILE A 251 -19.15 1.88 -12.01
N GLY A 252 -20.04 2.87 -11.81
CA GLY A 252 -21.15 2.81 -10.86
C GLY A 252 -20.74 2.96 -9.39
N ILE A 253 -19.68 3.72 -9.08
CA ILE A 253 -19.34 4.07 -7.69
C ILE A 253 -20.47 4.94 -7.12
N ASP A 254 -21.07 4.47 -6.03
CA ASP A 254 -22.07 5.20 -5.25
C ASP A 254 -21.41 5.70 -3.96
N TRP A 255 -21.05 6.96 -3.91
CA TRP A 255 -20.35 7.56 -2.77
C TRP A 255 -21.18 7.58 -1.48
N SER A 256 -22.46 7.28 -1.55
CA SER A 256 -23.32 7.05 -0.37
C SER A 256 -23.13 5.66 0.25
N LYS A 257 -22.58 4.69 -0.51
CA LYS A 257 -22.48 3.28 -0.13
C LYS A 257 -21.08 2.68 -0.26
N ASP A 258 -20.27 3.16 -1.22
CA ASP A 258 -19.02 2.52 -1.65
C ASP A 258 -17.77 3.11 -0.96
N THR A 259 -17.95 3.95 0.05
CA THR A 259 -16.88 4.52 0.86
C THR A 259 -17.01 4.15 2.32
N ARG A 260 -15.87 3.99 3.01
CA ARG A 260 -15.81 3.59 4.42
C ARG A 260 -15.52 4.73 5.39
N ASP A 261 -15.10 5.88 4.89
CA ASP A 261 -14.56 6.99 5.67
C ASP A 261 -14.75 8.36 4.99
N SER A 262 -15.97 8.59 4.49
CA SER A 262 -16.38 9.86 3.88
C SER A 262 -15.57 10.27 2.65
N GLY A 263 -15.30 9.31 1.74
CA GLY A 263 -14.66 9.57 0.46
C GLY A 263 -13.14 9.51 0.47
N ASN A 264 -12.49 9.23 1.60
CA ASN A 264 -11.04 9.05 1.62
C ASN A 264 -10.62 7.70 1.03
N HIS A 265 -11.37 6.62 1.35
CA HIS A 265 -11.15 5.30 0.78
C HIS A 265 -12.48 4.67 0.40
N ILE A 266 -12.46 3.88 -0.65
CA ILE A 266 -13.57 2.98 -0.97
C ILE A 266 -13.61 1.81 0.02
N ASN A 267 -14.79 1.20 0.15
CA ASN A 267 -15.01 -0.02 0.91
C ASN A 267 -15.05 -1.23 -0.01
N PHE A 268 -15.46 -2.40 0.51
CA PHE A 268 -15.48 -3.64 -0.27
C PHE A 268 -16.38 -3.57 -1.50
N SER A 269 -17.57 -2.95 -1.43
CA SER A 269 -18.45 -2.83 -2.59
C SER A 269 -17.87 -1.93 -3.69
N GLY A 270 -17.22 -0.84 -3.31
CA GLY A 270 -16.47 0.00 -4.25
C GLY A 270 -15.25 -0.72 -4.84
N ALA A 271 -14.53 -1.49 -4.02
CA ALA A 271 -13.37 -2.27 -4.47
C ALA A 271 -13.72 -3.29 -5.56
N ILE A 272 -14.87 -3.97 -5.44
CA ILE A 272 -15.35 -4.89 -6.48
C ILE A 272 -15.50 -4.18 -7.83
N LYS A 273 -16.08 -2.98 -7.84
CA LYS A 273 -16.30 -2.19 -9.06
C LYS A 273 -15.00 -1.70 -9.68
N VAL A 274 -14.09 -1.19 -8.86
CA VAL A 274 -12.77 -0.72 -9.32
C VAL A 274 -11.93 -1.89 -9.85
N THR A 275 -11.92 -3.02 -9.16
CA THR A 275 -11.18 -4.21 -9.56
C THR A 275 -11.74 -4.81 -10.86
N ASP A 276 -13.07 -4.87 -11.04
CA ASP A 276 -13.71 -5.30 -12.28
C ASP A 276 -13.31 -4.40 -13.46
N TYR A 277 -13.34 -3.07 -13.26
CA TYR A 277 -12.95 -2.12 -14.29
C TYR A 277 -11.49 -2.33 -14.75
N LEU A 278 -10.54 -2.39 -13.80
CA LEU A 278 -9.14 -2.62 -14.12
C LEU A 278 -8.90 -4.04 -14.67
N GLY A 279 -9.60 -5.04 -14.16
CA GLY A 279 -9.51 -6.41 -14.67
C GLY A 279 -9.90 -6.51 -16.14
N LYS A 280 -10.92 -5.78 -16.59
CA LYS A 280 -11.31 -5.68 -18.01
C LYS A 280 -10.21 -5.02 -18.86
N ILE A 281 -9.61 -3.93 -18.38
CA ILE A 281 -8.47 -3.29 -19.05
C ILE A 281 -7.28 -4.27 -19.12
N MET A 282 -6.90 -4.87 -18.01
CA MET A 282 -5.81 -5.85 -17.96
C MET A 282 -6.03 -6.99 -18.95
N LYS A 283 -7.26 -7.51 -19.04
CA LYS A 283 -7.60 -8.57 -20.00
C LYS A 283 -7.52 -8.13 -21.45
N SER A 284 -7.90 -6.88 -21.77
CA SER A 284 -7.94 -6.40 -23.16
C SER A 284 -6.60 -5.84 -23.64
N GLU A 285 -5.78 -5.28 -22.76
CA GLU A 285 -4.61 -4.51 -23.14
C GLU A 285 -3.29 -5.15 -22.67
N LEU A 286 -3.33 -5.98 -21.63
CA LEU A 286 -2.16 -6.66 -21.10
C LEU A 286 -2.20 -8.16 -21.50
N ASN A 287 -1.06 -8.68 -21.93
CA ASN A 287 -0.97 -10.09 -22.32
C ASN A 287 -0.69 -10.98 -21.10
N LEU A 288 -1.60 -10.92 -20.09
CA LEU A 288 -1.49 -11.71 -18.87
C LEU A 288 -2.04 -13.12 -19.04
N LYS A 289 -1.37 -14.07 -18.42
CA LYS A 289 -1.74 -15.50 -18.49
C LYS A 289 -2.85 -15.82 -17.48
N ASP A 290 -3.73 -16.76 -17.86
CA ASP A 290 -4.67 -17.38 -16.93
C ASP A 290 -3.99 -18.57 -16.25
N HIS A 291 -3.76 -18.44 -14.93
CA HIS A 291 -3.11 -19.46 -14.12
C HIS A 291 -4.08 -20.41 -13.40
N ARG A 292 -5.38 -20.32 -13.69
CA ARG A 292 -6.34 -21.27 -13.12
C ARG A 292 -6.09 -22.66 -13.70
N ASN A 293 -6.03 -23.66 -12.83
CA ASN A 293 -5.71 -25.05 -13.19
C ASN A 293 -4.29 -25.29 -13.74
N GLU A 294 -3.38 -24.34 -13.57
CA GLU A 294 -1.97 -24.51 -13.89
C GLU A 294 -1.21 -25.17 -12.73
N ASN A 295 -0.33 -26.11 -13.03
CA ASN A 295 0.54 -26.76 -12.04
C ASN A 295 1.45 -25.72 -11.36
N GLY A 296 1.52 -25.76 -10.03
CA GLY A 296 2.29 -24.81 -9.22
C GLY A 296 1.46 -23.63 -8.70
N TYR A 297 0.20 -23.48 -9.17
CA TYR A 297 -0.71 -22.44 -8.74
C TYR A 297 -1.88 -22.94 -7.85
N GLU A 298 -1.82 -24.18 -7.36
CA GLU A 298 -2.86 -24.80 -6.52
C GLU A 298 -3.11 -24.01 -5.23
N LYS A 299 -2.08 -23.34 -4.72
CA LYS A 299 -2.18 -22.45 -3.55
C LYS A 299 -3.12 -21.27 -3.81
N TRP A 300 -3.12 -20.73 -5.04
CA TRP A 300 -4.01 -19.65 -5.45
C TRP A 300 -5.47 -20.08 -5.48
N GLN A 301 -5.75 -21.26 -6.01
CA GLN A 301 -7.10 -21.83 -6.00
C GLN A 301 -7.62 -22.01 -4.56
N ASN A 302 -6.80 -22.57 -3.67
CA ASN A 302 -7.15 -22.73 -2.26
C ASN A 302 -7.42 -21.39 -1.56
N TYR A 303 -6.66 -20.35 -1.89
CA TYR A 303 -6.87 -19.00 -1.35
C TYR A 303 -8.13 -18.35 -1.88
N TYR A 304 -8.43 -18.54 -3.16
CA TYR A 304 -9.68 -18.07 -3.74
C TYR A 304 -10.90 -18.70 -3.07
N GLU A 305 -10.89 -19.99 -2.79
CA GLU A 305 -11.96 -20.66 -2.04
C GLU A 305 -12.13 -20.11 -0.61
N LYS A 306 -11.02 -19.85 0.08
CA LYS A 306 -11.05 -19.20 1.41
C LYS A 306 -11.63 -17.78 1.32
N TYR A 307 -11.26 -17.04 0.28
CA TYR A 307 -11.78 -15.70 0.01
C TYR A 307 -13.31 -15.76 -0.21
N LEU A 308 -13.81 -16.65 -1.06
CA LEU A 308 -15.25 -16.82 -1.30
C LEU A 308 -16.00 -17.14 0.00
N LYS A 309 -15.47 -18.03 0.83
CA LYS A 309 -16.07 -18.35 2.14
C LYS A 309 -16.10 -17.12 3.06
N LYS A 310 -15.11 -16.23 2.97
CA LYS A 310 -15.01 -15.02 3.80
C LYS A 310 -15.99 -13.94 3.37
N ILE A 311 -16.10 -13.67 2.07
CA ILE A 311 -17.01 -12.61 1.56
C ILE A 311 -18.49 -12.99 1.70
N ASN A 312 -18.80 -14.29 1.63
CA ASN A 312 -20.16 -14.82 1.74
C ASN A 312 -20.62 -15.02 3.21
N LYS A 313 -19.75 -14.87 4.20
CA LYS A 313 -20.15 -14.82 5.60
C LYS A 313 -20.92 -13.51 5.86
N LYS A 314 -22.23 -13.66 6.19
CA LYS A 314 -23.10 -12.56 6.62
C LYS A 314 -22.67 -11.94 7.94
#